data_0b45d37931ab4434953dde31f14060bc
#
_entry.id   0b45d37931ab4434953dde31f14060bc
#
_cell.length_a   1.000
_cell.length_b   1.000
_cell.length_c   1.000
_cell.angle_alpha   90.00
_cell.angle_beta   90.00
_cell.angle_gamma   90.00
#
_symmetry.space_group_name_H-M   'P 1'
#
loop_
_entity.id
_entity.type
_entity.pdbx_description
1 polymer ?
#
loop_
_entity_poly.entity_id
_entity_poly.type
_entity_poly.pdbx_seq_one_letter_code
_entity_poly.pdbx_strand_id
1 'polypeptide(L)'
;LASEKIKDSDGILPVVESMSEISGITSVLLASEFLSSTSGGKGVMLGGVTGVTPTEVVIIGANTAGEHAARAALGLGAIVRVFDNSVHRLRNFQNLMGQRLYTSTFHPQVLSKALKSTDVLIGALAAEDIRPWFYVTEEMVKGMKPGSVIIDLSVDSGGCVETTECRALKDPLYEKHGVIHFSAWNLPSRVPRTASIALSNVFRPLIQDIADAGGITPMMKFNNGLRNGVYLFNGILTNEPLGQKFGILSKDINLLLAAF
;
A
#
# COMPACT_ATOMS: atom_id res chain seq x y z
N LEU A 1 -8.05 -19.95 5.74
CA LEU A 1 -6.96 -19.06 6.18
C LEU A 1 -7.04 -17.72 5.44
N ALA A 2 -6.84 -16.63 6.18
CA ALA A 2 -6.61 -15.28 5.65
C ALA A 2 -5.10 -15.07 5.56
N SER A 3 -4.54 -15.32 4.40
CA SER A 3 -3.08 -15.32 4.19
C SER A 3 -2.42 -13.98 4.50
N GLU A 4 -3.14 -12.89 4.29
CA GLU A 4 -2.72 -11.52 4.59
C GLU A 4 -2.59 -11.21 6.09
N LYS A 5 -3.04 -12.12 6.95
CA LYS A 5 -2.95 -12.01 8.42
C LYS A 5 -1.92 -12.97 9.04
N ILE A 6 -1.35 -13.86 8.25
CA ILE A 6 -0.29 -14.76 8.71
C ILE A 6 0.96 -13.93 8.97
N LYS A 7 1.54 -14.11 10.17
CA LYS A 7 2.78 -13.46 10.58
C LYS A 7 3.93 -14.47 10.56
N ASP A 8 5.11 -13.99 10.24
CA ASP A 8 6.34 -14.74 10.44
C ASP A 8 6.84 -14.68 11.90
N SER A 9 8.03 -15.23 12.16
CA SER A 9 8.67 -15.23 13.48
C SER A 9 8.97 -13.82 14.02
N ASP A 10 9.16 -12.85 13.15
CA ASP A 10 9.48 -11.46 13.50
C ASP A 10 8.21 -10.59 13.62
N GLY A 11 7.03 -11.19 13.43
CA GLY A 11 5.74 -10.53 13.50
C GLY A 11 5.36 -9.76 12.23
N ILE A 12 6.13 -9.93 11.15
CA ILE A 12 5.91 -9.33 9.84
C ILE A 12 4.79 -10.09 9.11
N LEU A 13 4.10 -9.43 8.20
CA LEU A 13 3.06 -9.99 7.34
C LEU A 13 3.64 -10.25 5.93
N PRO A 14 4.25 -11.40 5.64
CA PRO A 14 5.08 -11.57 4.45
C PRO A 14 4.30 -11.47 3.13
N VAL A 15 3.02 -11.85 3.13
CA VAL A 15 2.14 -11.65 1.95
C VAL A 15 1.89 -10.18 1.70
N VAL A 16 1.59 -9.41 2.75
CA VAL A 16 1.33 -7.97 2.66
C VAL A 16 2.59 -7.23 2.23
N GLU A 17 3.75 -7.56 2.82
CA GLU A 17 5.05 -6.98 2.45
C GLU A 17 5.34 -7.17 0.97
N SER A 18 5.30 -8.42 0.48
CA SER A 18 5.59 -8.74 -0.93
C SER A 18 4.64 -8.02 -1.91
N MET A 19 3.35 -7.93 -1.57
CA MET A 19 2.38 -7.23 -2.42
C MET A 19 2.56 -5.71 -2.34
N SER A 20 2.95 -5.18 -1.19
CA SER A 20 3.24 -3.76 -0.99
C SER A 20 4.47 -3.30 -1.77
N GLU A 21 5.54 -4.10 -1.83
CA GLU A 21 6.72 -3.84 -2.67
C GLU A 21 6.32 -3.69 -4.14
N ILE A 22 5.57 -4.67 -4.66
CA ILE A 22 5.10 -4.67 -6.05
C ILE A 22 4.21 -3.46 -6.32
N SER A 23 3.29 -3.14 -5.39
CA SER A 23 2.39 -2.00 -5.53
C SER A 23 3.15 -0.68 -5.57
N GLY A 24 4.12 -0.50 -4.68
CA GLY A 24 4.95 0.70 -4.63
C GLY A 24 5.70 0.94 -5.94
N ILE A 25 6.40 -0.07 -6.47
CA ILE A 25 7.13 0.05 -7.73
C ILE A 25 6.16 0.29 -8.90
N THR A 26 5.09 -0.51 -8.98
CA THR A 26 4.12 -0.43 -10.08
C THR A 26 3.40 0.92 -10.11
N SER A 27 3.15 1.55 -8.95
CA SER A 27 2.52 2.87 -8.89
C SER A 27 3.37 3.95 -9.59
N VAL A 28 4.69 3.89 -9.45
CA VAL A 28 5.60 4.84 -10.09
C VAL A 28 5.67 4.62 -11.60
N LEU A 29 5.68 3.35 -12.05
CA LEU A 29 5.65 3.02 -13.48
C LEU A 29 4.36 3.51 -14.14
N LEU A 30 3.21 3.31 -13.49
CA LEU A 30 1.93 3.82 -13.96
C LEU A 30 1.88 5.35 -13.96
N ALA A 31 2.37 5.99 -12.91
CA ALA A 31 2.44 7.43 -12.88
C ALA A 31 3.29 7.99 -14.04
N SER A 32 4.39 7.33 -14.39
CA SER A 32 5.21 7.68 -15.54
C SER A 32 4.44 7.54 -16.87
N GLU A 33 3.65 6.47 -17.01
CA GLU A 33 2.80 6.25 -18.18
C GLU A 33 1.73 7.36 -18.31
N PHE A 34 1.05 7.69 -17.20
CA PHE A 34 -0.04 8.66 -17.20
C PHE A 34 0.40 10.12 -17.25
N LEU A 35 1.65 10.44 -16.94
CA LEU A 35 2.23 11.76 -17.19
C LEU A 35 2.52 11.99 -18.69
N SER A 36 2.60 10.93 -19.49
CA SER A 36 2.83 11.02 -20.95
C SER A 36 1.64 11.65 -21.67
N SER A 37 1.90 12.43 -22.69
CA SER A 37 0.86 13.02 -23.56
C SER A 37 0.01 11.97 -24.29
N THR A 38 0.57 10.78 -24.55
CA THR A 38 -0.16 9.66 -25.19
C THR A 38 -1.24 9.07 -24.30
N SER A 39 -1.13 9.27 -23.00
CA SER A 39 -2.09 8.78 -21.98
C SER A 39 -2.96 9.91 -21.38
N GLY A 40 -3.01 11.06 -22.03
CA GLY A 40 -3.79 12.23 -21.56
C GLY A 40 -3.10 13.09 -20.52
N GLY A 41 -1.86 12.77 -20.16
CA GLY A 41 -1.05 13.54 -19.22
C GLY A 41 -0.47 14.79 -19.85
N LYS A 42 0.25 15.56 -19.03
CA LYS A 42 0.82 16.86 -19.43
C LYS A 42 2.11 16.77 -20.27
N GLY A 43 2.51 15.56 -20.72
CA GLY A 43 3.66 15.37 -21.60
C GLY A 43 5.01 15.56 -20.91
N VAL A 44 5.12 15.25 -19.61
CA VAL A 44 6.39 15.28 -18.86
C VAL A 44 6.85 13.86 -18.53
N MET A 45 8.15 13.65 -18.55
CA MET A 45 8.76 12.40 -18.12
C MET A 45 8.87 12.39 -16.59
N LEU A 46 8.45 11.30 -15.95
CA LEU A 46 8.71 11.13 -14.52
C LEU A 46 10.20 10.92 -14.29
N GLY A 47 10.81 11.75 -13.47
CA GLY A 47 12.23 11.70 -13.17
C GLY A 47 12.97 13.00 -13.47
N GLY A 48 14.24 12.88 -13.76
CA GLY A 48 15.12 14.02 -14.05
C GLY A 48 15.95 13.82 -15.32
N VAL A 49 16.13 14.89 -16.08
CA VAL A 49 17.02 14.96 -17.25
C VAL A 49 17.91 16.19 -17.12
N THR A 50 19.18 16.08 -17.54
CA THR A 50 20.14 17.20 -17.45
C THR A 50 19.57 18.45 -18.11
N GLY A 51 19.52 19.55 -17.35
CA GLY A 51 19.01 20.84 -17.82
C GLY A 51 17.49 21.00 -17.77
N VAL A 52 16.75 19.98 -17.32
CA VAL A 52 15.29 20.03 -17.11
C VAL A 52 14.98 19.85 -15.63
N THR A 53 14.08 20.68 -15.10
CA THR A 53 13.65 20.56 -13.70
C THR A 53 13.01 19.17 -13.46
N PRO A 54 13.49 18.39 -12.47
CA PRO A 54 12.92 17.09 -12.16
C PRO A 54 11.45 17.18 -11.74
N THR A 55 10.69 16.12 -12.03
CA THR A 55 9.32 15.98 -11.53
C THR A 55 9.31 15.76 -10.02
N GLU A 56 8.26 16.28 -9.37
CA GLU A 56 8.06 16.16 -7.93
C GLU A 56 7.03 15.08 -7.61
N VAL A 57 7.42 14.14 -6.76
CA VAL A 57 6.58 13.04 -6.27
C VAL A 57 6.32 13.23 -4.77
N VAL A 58 5.06 13.30 -4.38
CA VAL A 58 4.64 13.26 -2.98
C VAL A 58 4.11 11.87 -2.67
N ILE A 59 4.56 11.30 -1.54
CA ILE A 59 4.14 9.98 -1.04
C ILE A 59 3.50 10.16 0.33
N ILE A 60 2.31 9.61 0.51
CA ILE A 60 1.55 9.58 1.75
C ILE A 60 1.68 8.17 2.35
N GLY A 61 2.46 8.04 3.42
CA GLY A 61 2.75 6.77 4.11
C GLY A 61 4.20 6.32 3.96
N ALA A 62 4.89 6.16 5.09
CA ALA A 62 6.27 5.68 5.19
C ALA A 62 6.32 4.20 5.57
N ASN A 63 5.54 3.36 4.88
CA ASN A 63 5.52 1.91 4.98
C ASN A 63 6.22 1.28 3.76
N THR A 64 6.17 -0.04 3.64
CA THR A 64 6.82 -0.80 2.55
C THR A 64 6.40 -0.33 1.16
N ALA A 65 5.11 -0.08 0.91
CA ALA A 65 4.66 0.43 -0.38
C ALA A 65 5.23 1.84 -0.68
N GLY A 66 5.21 2.73 0.32
CA GLY A 66 5.81 4.06 0.22
C GLY A 66 7.32 4.02 0.01
N GLU A 67 8.01 3.10 0.68
CA GLU A 67 9.45 2.90 0.52
C GLU A 67 9.82 2.50 -0.91
N HIS A 68 9.15 1.49 -1.44
CA HIS A 68 9.44 0.99 -2.78
C HIS A 68 9.01 1.98 -3.87
N ALA A 69 7.93 2.74 -3.65
CA ALA A 69 7.58 3.87 -4.50
C ALA A 69 8.66 4.96 -4.49
N ALA A 70 9.18 5.31 -3.30
CA ALA A 70 10.24 6.30 -3.20
C ALA A 70 11.54 5.85 -3.88
N ARG A 71 11.96 4.60 -3.67
CA ARG A 71 13.14 4.02 -4.34
C ARG A 71 13.01 4.07 -5.85
N ALA A 72 11.85 3.70 -6.38
CA ALA A 72 11.60 3.70 -7.81
C ALA A 72 11.61 5.14 -8.38
N ALA A 73 10.94 6.09 -7.72
CA ALA A 73 10.91 7.49 -8.16
C ALA A 73 12.29 8.16 -8.09
N LEU A 74 13.06 7.91 -7.01
CA LEU A 74 14.43 8.39 -6.88
C LEU A 74 15.37 7.78 -7.92
N GLY A 75 15.20 6.48 -8.22
CA GLY A 75 15.97 5.79 -9.26
C GLY A 75 15.76 6.40 -10.65
N LEU A 76 14.61 7.02 -10.91
CA LEU A 76 14.33 7.78 -12.12
C LEU A 76 14.82 9.24 -12.05
N GLY A 77 15.30 9.69 -10.90
CA GLY A 77 15.79 11.05 -10.70
C GLY A 77 14.72 12.07 -10.31
N ALA A 78 13.58 11.65 -9.81
CA ALA A 78 12.52 12.53 -9.31
C ALA A 78 12.88 13.14 -7.94
N ILE A 79 12.30 14.29 -7.62
CA ILE A 79 12.32 14.87 -6.27
C ILE A 79 11.20 14.21 -5.46
N VAL A 80 11.55 13.55 -4.35
CA VAL A 80 10.60 12.81 -3.52
C VAL A 80 10.38 13.49 -2.17
N ARG A 81 9.12 13.64 -1.78
CA ARG A 81 8.68 14.12 -0.45
C ARG A 81 7.76 13.10 0.18
N VAL A 82 8.01 12.74 1.43
CA VAL A 82 7.26 11.68 2.15
C VAL A 82 6.57 12.26 3.37
N PHE A 83 5.30 11.93 3.54
CA PHE A 83 4.48 12.34 4.66
C PHE A 83 3.96 11.11 5.41
N ASP A 84 4.13 11.11 6.75
CA ASP A 84 3.59 10.08 7.64
C ASP A 84 3.38 10.66 9.05
N ASN A 85 2.39 10.19 9.80
CA ASN A 85 2.18 10.65 11.18
C ASN A 85 3.21 10.11 12.18
N SER A 86 3.87 9.00 11.86
CA SER A 86 4.84 8.36 12.74
C SER A 86 6.26 8.89 12.46
N VAL A 87 6.77 9.71 13.37
CA VAL A 87 8.19 10.16 13.33
C VAL A 87 9.14 8.96 13.34
N HIS A 88 8.76 7.86 14.01
CA HIS A 88 9.56 6.64 14.03
C HIS A 88 9.64 6.00 12.63
N ARG A 89 8.49 5.85 11.93
CA ARG A 89 8.47 5.36 10.55
C ARG A 89 9.27 6.27 9.61
N LEU A 90 9.11 7.58 9.70
CA LEU A 90 9.88 8.54 8.90
C LEU A 90 11.40 8.41 9.13
N ARG A 91 11.83 8.18 10.38
CA ARG A 91 13.25 7.97 10.70
C ARG A 91 13.78 6.69 10.08
N ASN A 92 13.05 5.58 10.25
CA ASN A 92 13.42 4.29 9.65
C ASN A 92 13.46 4.38 8.13
N PHE A 93 12.46 5.02 7.54
CA PHE A 93 12.39 5.28 6.10
C PHE A 93 13.63 6.04 5.60
N GLN A 94 14.04 7.11 6.28
CA GLN A 94 15.27 7.84 5.91
C GLN A 94 16.53 6.97 5.99
N ASN A 95 16.64 6.15 7.04
CA ASN A 95 17.77 5.23 7.18
C ASN A 95 17.82 4.21 6.03
N LEU A 96 16.66 3.67 5.63
CA LEU A 96 16.55 2.72 4.53
C LEU A 96 16.86 3.34 3.16
N MET A 97 16.59 4.63 2.96
CA MET A 97 16.87 5.31 1.69
C MET A 97 18.36 5.58 1.45
N GLY A 98 19.19 5.58 2.48
CA GLY A 98 20.63 5.86 2.37
C GLY A 98 20.99 7.29 1.94
N GLN A 99 20.00 8.16 1.77
CA GLN A 99 20.16 9.56 1.43
C GLN A 99 19.10 10.43 2.12
N ARG A 100 19.38 11.71 2.28
CA ARG A 100 18.40 12.64 2.86
C ARG A 100 17.23 12.86 1.90
N LEU A 101 16.02 12.66 2.43
CA LEU A 101 14.76 12.99 1.77
C LEU A 101 14.02 14.06 2.55
N TYR A 102 13.15 14.77 1.86
CA TYR A 102 12.17 15.61 2.52
C TYR A 102 11.11 14.71 3.18
N THR A 103 11.08 14.72 4.50
CA THR A 103 10.07 14.00 5.30
C THR A 103 9.33 14.98 6.20
N SER A 104 8.03 14.80 6.38
CA SER A 104 7.21 15.62 7.26
C SER A 104 6.07 14.82 7.88
N THR A 105 5.64 15.20 9.06
CA THR A 105 4.33 14.77 9.58
C THR A 105 3.21 15.50 8.84
N PHE A 106 1.99 14.95 8.93
CA PHE A 106 0.82 15.56 8.30
C PHE A 106 0.46 16.88 8.96
N HIS A 107 0.95 17.95 8.37
CA HIS A 107 0.52 19.30 8.69
C HIS A 107 -0.22 19.86 7.46
N PRO A 108 -1.52 20.18 7.56
CA PRO A 108 -2.35 20.53 6.40
C PRO A 108 -1.76 21.62 5.50
N GLN A 109 -1.20 22.69 6.09
CA GLN A 109 -0.59 23.79 5.33
C GLN A 109 0.68 23.35 4.59
N VAL A 110 1.51 22.48 5.21
CA VAL A 110 2.76 22.00 4.61
C VAL A 110 2.44 21.03 3.47
N LEU A 111 1.47 20.13 3.68
CA LEU A 111 1.01 19.19 2.65
C LEU A 111 0.38 19.95 1.48
N SER A 112 -0.55 20.88 1.74
CA SER A 112 -1.17 21.70 0.71
C SER A 112 -0.13 22.48 -0.13
N LYS A 113 0.89 23.05 0.52
CA LYS A 113 1.98 23.73 -0.18
C LYS A 113 2.80 22.76 -1.05
N ALA A 114 3.08 21.57 -0.56
CA ALA A 114 3.81 20.55 -1.33
C ALA A 114 3.02 20.12 -2.57
N LEU A 115 1.71 19.91 -2.43
CA LEU A 115 0.85 19.44 -3.51
C LEU A 115 0.73 20.42 -4.68
N LYS A 116 0.86 21.73 -4.43
CA LYS A 116 0.83 22.75 -5.51
C LYS A 116 1.95 22.60 -6.54
N SER A 117 3.10 22.04 -6.15
CA SER A 117 4.23 21.81 -7.07
C SER A 117 4.33 20.34 -7.53
N THR A 118 3.49 19.45 -6.98
CA THR A 118 3.54 18.02 -7.20
C THR A 118 3.09 17.65 -8.61
N ASP A 119 3.81 16.73 -9.22
CA ASP A 119 3.48 16.10 -10.50
C ASP A 119 2.80 14.75 -10.30
N VAL A 120 3.20 14.02 -9.24
CA VAL A 120 2.63 12.72 -8.86
C VAL A 120 2.37 12.67 -7.37
N LEU A 121 1.17 12.27 -6.97
CA LEU A 121 0.81 11.93 -5.61
C LEU A 121 0.57 10.41 -5.51
N ILE A 122 1.26 9.73 -4.58
CA ILE A 122 1.06 8.32 -4.29
C ILE A 122 0.52 8.18 -2.86
N GLY A 123 -0.72 7.69 -2.73
CA GLY A 123 -1.32 7.30 -1.46
C GLY A 123 -0.90 5.87 -1.12
N ALA A 124 -0.15 5.70 -0.04
CA ALA A 124 0.41 4.42 0.42
C ALA A 124 0.15 4.18 1.91
N LEU A 125 -0.98 4.62 2.45
CA LEU A 125 -1.31 4.35 3.85
C LEU A 125 -1.63 2.88 4.07
N ALA A 126 -1.19 2.34 5.21
CA ALA A 126 -1.65 1.04 5.67
C ALA A 126 -3.11 1.13 6.17
N ALA A 127 -3.85 0.03 6.14
CA ALA A 127 -5.26 0.01 6.53
C ALA A 127 -5.49 0.52 7.97
N GLU A 128 -4.56 0.25 8.90
CA GLU A 128 -4.59 0.74 10.28
C GLU A 128 -4.38 2.25 10.42
N ASP A 129 -3.84 2.90 9.40
CA ASP A 129 -3.59 4.36 9.38
C ASP A 129 -4.74 5.14 8.75
N ILE A 130 -5.68 4.46 8.09
CA ILE A 130 -6.87 5.09 7.53
C ILE A 130 -7.75 5.65 8.66
N ARG A 131 -8.24 6.85 8.46
CA ARG A 131 -9.05 7.60 9.42
C ARG A 131 -10.42 7.96 8.81
N PRO A 132 -11.40 8.36 9.62
CA PRO A 132 -12.70 8.84 9.12
C PRO A 132 -12.64 10.14 8.30
N TRP A 133 -11.45 10.72 8.14
CA TRP A 133 -11.19 11.92 7.35
C TRP A 133 -10.06 11.67 6.36
N PHE A 134 -10.03 12.40 5.27
CA PHE A 134 -8.98 12.33 4.27
C PHE A 134 -7.78 13.21 4.63
N TYR A 135 -6.58 12.74 4.36
CA TYR A 135 -5.34 13.52 4.51
C TYR A 135 -5.17 14.53 3.39
N VAL A 136 -5.62 14.19 2.18
CA VAL A 136 -5.63 15.07 1.01
C VAL A 136 -7.09 15.40 0.69
N THR A 137 -7.48 16.64 0.94
CA THR A 137 -8.85 17.12 0.70
C THR A 137 -9.06 17.45 -0.77
N GLU A 138 -10.32 17.53 -1.19
CA GLU A 138 -10.69 17.96 -2.55
C GLU A 138 -10.12 19.35 -2.88
N GLU A 139 -10.10 20.28 -1.92
CA GLU A 139 -9.51 21.60 -2.11
C GLU A 139 -7.99 21.54 -2.36
N MET A 140 -7.29 20.60 -1.73
CA MET A 140 -5.87 20.38 -2.01
C MET A 140 -5.65 19.83 -3.42
N VAL A 141 -6.54 18.94 -3.89
CA VAL A 141 -6.49 18.39 -5.25
C VAL A 141 -6.77 19.47 -6.29
N LYS A 142 -7.74 20.36 -6.07
CA LYS A 142 -7.99 21.53 -6.94
C LYS A 142 -6.77 22.45 -7.07
N GLY A 143 -5.91 22.46 -6.05
CA GLY A 143 -4.67 23.23 -6.05
C GLY A 143 -3.48 22.57 -6.74
N MET A 144 -3.60 21.33 -7.19
CA MET A 144 -2.55 20.61 -7.91
C MET A 144 -2.42 21.11 -9.35
N LYS A 145 -1.29 20.79 -9.99
CA LYS A 145 -1.05 21.15 -11.39
C LYS A 145 -2.02 20.38 -12.32
N PRO A 146 -2.63 21.00 -13.31
CA PRO A 146 -3.39 20.27 -14.34
C PRO A 146 -2.52 19.20 -15.01
N GLY A 147 -3.09 18.00 -15.24
CA GLY A 147 -2.40 16.85 -15.80
C GLY A 147 -1.42 16.17 -14.84
N SER A 148 -1.42 16.53 -13.54
CA SER A 148 -0.75 15.73 -12.51
C SER A 148 -1.51 14.42 -12.27
N VAL A 149 -0.84 13.47 -11.64
CA VAL A 149 -1.37 12.10 -11.46
C VAL A 149 -1.50 11.77 -9.97
N ILE A 150 -2.63 11.21 -9.58
CA ILE A 150 -2.86 10.62 -8.25
C ILE A 150 -3.01 9.11 -8.40
N ILE A 151 -2.23 8.36 -7.61
CA ILE A 151 -2.38 6.90 -7.46
C ILE A 151 -2.59 6.60 -5.98
N ASP A 152 -3.79 6.17 -5.62
CA ASP A 152 -4.12 5.81 -4.25
C ASP A 152 -4.12 4.29 -4.07
N LEU A 153 -3.05 3.75 -3.47
CA LEU A 153 -2.89 2.32 -3.16
C LEU A 153 -3.74 1.87 -1.98
N SER A 154 -4.26 2.81 -1.19
CA SER A 154 -5.06 2.55 0.02
C SER A 154 -6.56 2.60 -0.25
N VAL A 155 -6.99 2.74 -1.49
CA VAL A 155 -8.38 2.99 -1.88
C VAL A 155 -9.35 1.89 -1.42
N ASP A 156 -8.91 0.63 -1.40
CA ASP A 156 -9.69 -0.53 -0.94
C ASP A 156 -9.99 -0.51 0.57
N SER A 157 -9.16 0.20 1.32
CA SER A 157 -9.31 0.40 2.76
C SER A 157 -9.97 1.73 3.13
N GLY A 158 -10.42 2.50 2.14
CA GLY A 158 -11.07 3.81 2.32
C GLY A 158 -10.32 4.99 1.72
N GLY A 159 -9.06 4.80 1.32
CA GLY A 159 -8.24 5.81 0.66
C GLY A 159 -7.71 6.92 1.58
N CYS A 160 -6.76 7.67 1.07
CA CYS A 160 -6.20 8.84 1.77
C CYS A 160 -6.53 10.17 1.08
N VAL A 161 -7.13 10.12 -0.11
CA VAL A 161 -7.48 11.26 -0.95
C VAL A 161 -8.99 11.34 -1.11
N GLU A 162 -9.60 12.47 -0.76
CA GLU A 162 -11.06 12.67 -0.77
C GLU A 162 -11.71 12.49 -2.15
N THR A 163 -10.95 12.80 -3.21
CA THR A 163 -11.41 12.68 -4.59
C THR A 163 -11.26 11.29 -5.18
N THR A 164 -10.68 10.34 -4.44
CA THR A 164 -10.41 8.98 -4.92
C THR A 164 -11.67 8.11 -4.84
N GLU A 165 -11.97 7.39 -5.92
CA GLU A 165 -13.07 6.45 -6.03
C GLU A 165 -12.51 5.04 -6.22
N CYS A 166 -12.95 4.07 -5.44
CA CYS A 166 -12.53 2.68 -5.61
C CYS A 166 -13.11 2.11 -6.89
N ARG A 167 -12.26 1.83 -7.88
CA ARG A 167 -12.66 1.33 -9.20
C ARG A 167 -12.08 -0.05 -9.49
N ALA A 168 -12.72 -0.76 -10.42
CA ALA A 168 -12.20 -2.02 -10.92
C ALA A 168 -10.96 -1.80 -11.81
N LEU A 169 -10.02 -2.73 -11.79
CA LEU A 169 -8.79 -2.68 -12.61
C LEU A 169 -9.05 -2.59 -14.13
N LYS A 170 -10.25 -2.95 -14.58
CA LYS A 170 -10.66 -2.87 -15.98
C LYS A 170 -10.89 -1.42 -16.44
N ASP A 171 -11.33 -0.54 -15.54
CA ASP A 171 -11.58 0.89 -15.79
C ASP A 171 -11.10 1.73 -14.59
N PRO A 172 -9.79 1.81 -14.35
CA PRO A 172 -9.22 2.38 -13.14
C PRO A 172 -9.00 3.89 -13.22
N LEU A 173 -9.08 4.46 -14.44
CA LEU A 173 -8.70 5.85 -14.72
C LEU A 173 -9.92 6.76 -14.77
N TYR A 174 -9.75 7.96 -14.23
CA TYR A 174 -10.68 9.07 -14.42
C TYR A 174 -9.96 10.39 -14.14
N GLU A 175 -10.55 11.48 -14.59
CA GLU A 175 -10.07 12.82 -14.33
C GLU A 175 -11.03 13.56 -13.40
N LYS A 176 -10.49 14.26 -12.40
CA LYS A 176 -11.23 15.15 -11.52
C LYS A 176 -10.39 16.39 -11.23
N HIS A 177 -10.97 17.57 -11.44
CA HIS A 177 -10.29 18.87 -11.29
C HIS A 177 -9.02 19.02 -12.15
N GLY A 178 -8.98 18.43 -13.35
CA GLY A 178 -7.80 18.46 -14.21
C GLY A 178 -6.66 17.54 -13.73
N VAL A 179 -6.91 16.69 -12.74
CA VAL A 179 -5.94 15.73 -12.19
C VAL A 179 -6.36 14.31 -12.57
N ILE A 180 -5.43 13.55 -13.12
CA ILE A 180 -5.65 12.15 -13.51
C ILE A 180 -5.60 11.28 -12.25
N HIS A 181 -6.63 10.49 -12.01
CA HIS A 181 -6.71 9.54 -10.91
C HIS A 181 -6.61 8.11 -11.42
N PHE A 182 -5.75 7.33 -10.78
CA PHE A 182 -5.74 5.88 -10.88
C PHE A 182 -6.01 5.30 -9.50
N SER A 183 -7.10 4.57 -9.34
CA SER A 183 -7.58 4.08 -8.04
C SER A 183 -8.20 2.70 -8.14
N ALA A 184 -7.41 1.75 -8.64
CA ALA A 184 -7.81 0.35 -8.67
C ALA A 184 -7.30 -0.41 -7.45
N TRP A 185 -8.18 -1.22 -6.89
CA TRP A 185 -7.80 -2.21 -5.89
C TRP A 185 -6.90 -3.29 -6.49
N ASN A 186 -6.06 -3.91 -5.63
CA ASN A 186 -5.19 -5.03 -6.01
C ASN A 186 -4.24 -4.71 -7.19
N LEU A 187 -3.50 -3.61 -7.08
CA LEU A 187 -2.53 -3.18 -8.09
C LEU A 187 -1.53 -4.27 -8.52
N PRO A 188 -1.04 -5.19 -7.64
CA PRO A 188 -0.15 -6.28 -8.05
C PRO A 188 -0.70 -7.17 -9.16
N SER A 189 -2.02 -7.24 -9.34
CA SER A 189 -2.62 -8.01 -10.43
C SER A 189 -2.35 -7.46 -11.84
N ARG A 190 -1.78 -6.25 -11.96
CA ARG A 190 -1.25 -5.74 -13.24
C ARG A 190 0.04 -6.43 -13.68
N VAL A 191 0.75 -7.05 -12.75
CA VAL A 191 1.99 -7.80 -13.00
C VAL A 191 1.85 -9.23 -12.44
N PRO A 192 0.88 -10.02 -12.93
CA PRO A 192 0.43 -11.25 -12.29
C PRO A 192 1.52 -12.32 -12.20
N ARG A 193 2.43 -12.37 -13.18
CA ARG A 193 3.55 -13.32 -13.13
C ARG A 193 4.50 -13.02 -11.97
N THR A 194 4.87 -11.75 -11.78
CA THR A 194 5.71 -11.33 -10.65
C THR A 194 5.01 -11.56 -9.33
N ALA A 195 3.74 -11.16 -9.22
CA ALA A 195 2.95 -11.33 -8.01
C ALA A 195 2.79 -12.80 -7.62
N SER A 196 2.51 -13.69 -8.59
CA SER A 196 2.38 -15.14 -8.34
C SER A 196 3.68 -15.78 -7.89
N ILE A 197 4.83 -15.39 -8.47
CA ILE A 197 6.14 -15.88 -8.05
C ILE A 197 6.45 -15.41 -6.63
N ALA A 198 6.22 -14.13 -6.31
CA ALA A 198 6.42 -13.59 -4.98
C ALA A 198 5.55 -14.32 -3.93
N LEU A 199 4.26 -14.52 -4.21
CA LEU A 199 3.38 -15.31 -3.34
C LEU A 199 3.84 -16.76 -3.20
N SER A 200 4.29 -17.40 -4.29
CA SER A 200 4.83 -18.77 -4.24
C SER A 200 6.04 -18.87 -3.32
N ASN A 201 6.92 -17.87 -3.33
CA ASN A 201 8.09 -17.82 -2.46
C ASN A 201 7.71 -17.69 -0.98
N VAL A 202 6.60 -16.99 -0.68
CA VAL A 202 6.06 -16.88 0.69
C VAL A 202 5.36 -18.17 1.12
N PHE A 203 4.52 -18.75 0.26
CA PHE A 203 3.71 -19.90 0.63
C PHE A 203 4.46 -21.23 0.63
N ARG A 204 5.47 -21.39 -0.22
CA ARG A 204 6.19 -22.66 -0.34
C ARG A 204 6.80 -23.12 0.98
N PRO A 205 7.60 -22.34 1.72
CA PRO A 205 8.12 -22.76 3.02
C PRO A 205 6.99 -23.02 4.02
N LEU A 206 5.96 -22.18 4.08
CA LEU A 206 4.83 -22.36 4.97
C LEU A 206 4.10 -23.70 4.72
N ILE A 207 3.91 -24.09 3.45
CA ILE A 207 3.25 -25.35 3.09
C ILE A 207 4.14 -26.53 3.48
N GLN A 208 5.47 -26.42 3.31
CA GLN A 208 6.42 -27.45 3.74
C GLN A 208 6.37 -27.63 5.26
N ASP A 209 6.42 -26.53 6.02
CA ASP A 209 6.34 -26.57 7.49
C ASP A 209 5.02 -27.20 7.98
N ILE A 210 3.89 -26.89 7.30
CA ILE A 210 2.60 -27.52 7.61
C ILE A 210 2.63 -29.03 7.33
N ALA A 211 3.27 -29.46 6.24
CA ALA A 211 3.40 -30.88 5.89
C ALA A 211 4.29 -31.62 6.90
N ASP A 212 5.42 -31.04 7.27
CA ASP A 212 6.37 -31.59 8.23
C ASP A 212 5.79 -31.69 9.64
N ALA A 213 4.91 -30.78 10.01
CA ALA A 213 4.16 -30.80 11.26
C ALA A 213 3.03 -31.88 11.30
N GLY A 214 2.78 -32.58 10.19
CA GLY A 214 1.72 -33.55 10.06
C GLY A 214 0.34 -32.92 9.81
N GLY A 215 0.30 -31.67 9.33
CA GLY A 215 -0.91 -30.96 8.94
C GLY A 215 -1.08 -29.60 9.63
N ILE A 216 -2.14 -28.89 9.23
CA ILE A 216 -2.37 -27.51 9.67
C ILE A 216 -2.72 -27.42 11.17
N THR A 217 -3.49 -28.37 11.71
CA THR A 217 -3.88 -28.34 13.13
C THR A 217 -2.70 -28.54 14.07
N PRO A 218 -1.80 -29.53 13.89
CA PRO A 218 -0.56 -29.61 14.66
C PRO A 218 0.30 -28.34 14.51
N MET A 219 0.48 -27.83 13.29
CA MET A 219 1.27 -26.63 13.04
C MET A 219 0.73 -25.42 13.81
N MET A 220 -0.59 -25.23 13.86
CA MET A 220 -1.20 -24.13 14.63
C MET A 220 -0.93 -24.21 16.14
N LYS A 221 -0.66 -25.40 16.71
CA LYS A 221 -0.32 -25.54 18.13
C LYS A 221 1.03 -24.89 18.47
N PHE A 222 1.94 -24.82 17.51
CA PHE A 222 3.30 -24.33 17.70
C PHE A 222 3.56 -22.97 17.02
N ASN A 223 2.76 -22.60 16.01
CA ASN A 223 2.96 -21.39 15.24
C ASN A 223 1.86 -20.34 15.49
N ASN A 224 2.18 -19.37 16.35
CA ASN A 224 1.27 -18.26 16.67
C ASN A 224 0.98 -17.36 15.45
N GLY A 225 1.96 -17.20 14.56
CA GLY A 225 1.81 -16.39 13.36
C GLY A 225 0.75 -16.94 12.42
N LEU A 226 0.72 -18.27 12.25
CA LEU A 226 -0.30 -18.95 11.44
C LEU A 226 -1.70 -18.78 12.04
N ARG A 227 -1.84 -18.80 13.38
CA ARG A 227 -3.14 -18.63 14.07
C ARG A 227 -3.81 -17.29 13.74
N ASN A 228 -3.04 -16.22 13.53
CA ASN A 228 -3.60 -14.91 13.18
C ASN A 228 -4.37 -14.92 11.84
N GLY A 229 -4.02 -15.84 10.95
CA GLY A 229 -4.69 -16.03 9.65
C GLY A 229 -5.91 -16.96 9.71
N VAL A 230 -6.26 -17.51 10.87
CA VAL A 230 -7.40 -18.44 10.98
C VAL A 230 -8.67 -17.66 11.25
N TYR A 231 -9.57 -17.60 10.28
CA TYR A 231 -10.88 -16.96 10.44
C TYR A 231 -11.99 -17.96 10.78
N LEU A 232 -11.81 -19.21 10.36
CA LEU A 232 -12.74 -20.32 10.66
C LEU A 232 -11.95 -21.55 11.05
N PHE A 233 -12.34 -22.19 12.15
CA PHE A 233 -11.79 -23.45 12.62
C PHE A 233 -12.94 -24.41 12.95
N ASN A 234 -13.00 -25.54 12.27
CA ASN A 234 -14.08 -26.53 12.41
C ASN A 234 -15.51 -25.92 12.35
N GLY A 235 -15.71 -24.98 11.41
CA GLY A 235 -16.99 -24.29 11.23
C GLY A 235 -17.28 -23.16 12.24
N ILE A 236 -16.38 -22.92 13.20
CA ILE A 236 -16.53 -21.87 14.21
C ILE A 236 -15.72 -20.64 13.77
N LEU A 237 -16.35 -19.45 13.79
CA LEU A 237 -15.69 -18.18 13.51
C LEU A 237 -14.71 -17.86 14.65
N THR A 238 -13.47 -17.49 14.28
CA THR A 238 -12.41 -17.14 15.23
C THR A 238 -11.96 -15.68 15.12
N ASN A 239 -12.46 -14.97 14.11
CA ASN A 239 -12.18 -13.55 13.91
C ASN A 239 -13.25 -12.67 14.58
N GLU A 240 -12.93 -12.08 15.73
CA GLU A 240 -13.87 -11.28 16.52
C GLU A 240 -14.39 -10.04 15.76
N PRO A 241 -13.56 -9.23 15.05
CA PRO A 241 -14.07 -8.09 14.28
C PRO A 241 -15.12 -8.48 13.22
N LEU A 242 -14.94 -9.62 12.55
CA LEU A 242 -15.95 -10.14 11.62
C LEU A 242 -17.20 -10.58 12.35
N GLY A 243 -17.05 -11.22 13.51
CA GLY A 243 -18.15 -11.61 14.36
C GLY A 243 -19.04 -10.43 14.74
N GLN A 244 -18.41 -9.36 15.23
CA GLN A 244 -19.11 -8.11 15.58
C GLN A 244 -19.78 -7.47 14.36
N LYS A 245 -19.10 -7.39 13.22
CA LYS A 245 -19.63 -6.79 11.99
C LYS A 245 -20.87 -7.51 11.45
N PHE A 246 -20.92 -8.82 11.53
CA PHE A 246 -22.00 -9.64 10.96
C PHE A 246 -22.95 -10.24 11.99
N GLY A 247 -22.79 -9.92 13.28
CA GLY A 247 -23.63 -10.46 14.35
C GLY A 247 -23.45 -11.97 14.57
N ILE A 248 -22.28 -12.52 14.27
CA ILE A 248 -21.95 -13.96 14.40
C ILE A 248 -21.07 -14.14 15.63
N LEU A 249 -21.39 -15.14 16.44
CA LEU A 249 -20.55 -15.49 17.61
C LEU A 249 -19.19 -16.00 17.15
N SER A 250 -18.13 -15.39 17.67
CA SER A 250 -16.75 -15.83 17.48
C SER A 250 -16.19 -16.45 18.76
N LYS A 251 -15.21 -17.34 18.62
CA LYS A 251 -14.48 -17.95 19.75
C LYS A 251 -12.97 -17.77 19.54
N ASP A 252 -12.25 -17.61 20.63
CA ASP A 252 -10.78 -17.55 20.59
C ASP A 252 -10.22 -18.87 20.04
N ILE A 253 -9.36 -18.77 19.02
CA ILE A 253 -8.68 -19.91 18.40
C ILE A 253 -7.84 -20.70 19.41
N ASN A 254 -7.23 -20.04 20.40
CA ASN A 254 -6.40 -20.71 21.40
C ASN A 254 -7.26 -21.63 22.30
N LEU A 255 -8.46 -21.20 22.66
CA LEU A 255 -9.41 -22.04 23.42
C LEU A 255 -9.87 -23.24 22.60
N LEU A 256 -10.13 -23.05 21.30
CA LEU A 256 -10.51 -24.16 20.42
C LEU A 256 -9.38 -25.17 20.25
N LEU A 257 -8.14 -24.72 20.04
CA LEU A 257 -6.98 -25.60 19.90
C LEU A 257 -6.64 -26.38 21.18
N ALA A 258 -6.98 -25.83 22.35
CA ALA A 258 -6.80 -26.54 23.62
C ALA A 258 -7.87 -27.64 23.86
N ALA A 259 -9.01 -27.56 23.18
CA ALA A 259 -10.10 -28.50 23.28
C ALA A 259 -10.00 -29.71 22.31
N PHE A 260 -9.09 -29.61 21.33
CA PHE A 260 -8.81 -30.63 20.30
C PHE A 260 -7.33 -31.01 20.29
#